data_60d5ae6c53e10e18d20e15845d28860d
#
_entry.id   60d5ae6c53e10e18d20e15845d28860d
#
_cell.length_a   1.000
_cell.length_b   1.000
_cell.length_c   1.000
_cell.angle_alpha   90.00
_cell.angle_beta   90.00
_cell.angle_gamma   90.00
#
_symmetry.space_group_name_H-M   'P 1'
#
loop_
_entity.id
_entity.type
_entity.pdbx_description
1 polymer ?
#
loop_
_entity_poly.entity_id
_entity_poly.type
_entity_poly.pdbx_seq_one_letter_code
_entity_poly.pdbx_strand_id
1 'polypeptide(L)'
;ALGSLVNKFLIIIPIALVLTAFAPQVLPFLLILGGAFLCFEGAEKVLEWFGFHMHAEEEAERDEKKLVLGAVRTDLILSSEIMLIALDSLEENLGVWQTLAILAVIALMMTLLVYGAVALLVKIDDIGLKMAKSSIKRVRHNGARIVRSMPAVFRAISILGTVAMLWVGGHLVLENVGKVGWHWTTDLLHGVEHLLEAAGPVIVWIGETLVSAVAGLLLGLVIVGAILLIGRLRGKDRGHTKTETPAAH
;
A
#
# COMPACT_ATOMS: atom_id res chain seq x y z
N ALA A 1 -17.52 -2.39 3.43
CA ALA A 1 -17.58 -1.05 4.04
C ALA A 1 -17.78 -1.13 5.56
N LEU A 2 -18.85 -1.78 6.05
CA LEU A 2 -19.15 -1.83 7.49
C LEU A 2 -18.03 -2.50 8.30
N GLY A 3 -17.49 -3.63 7.85
CA GLY A 3 -16.38 -4.32 8.51
C GLY A 3 -15.10 -3.48 8.58
N SER A 4 -14.78 -2.72 7.55
CA SER A 4 -13.63 -1.81 7.53
C SER A 4 -13.82 -0.65 8.53
N LEU A 5 -15.03 -0.07 8.63
CA LEU A 5 -15.33 0.94 9.64
C LEU A 5 -15.20 0.41 11.06
N VAL A 6 -15.81 -0.75 11.34
CA VAL A 6 -15.70 -1.40 12.67
C VAL A 6 -14.22 -1.62 13.03
N ASN A 7 -13.41 -2.10 12.09
CA ASN A 7 -12.00 -2.35 12.31
C ASN A 7 -11.22 -1.06 12.63
N LYS A 8 -11.50 0.04 11.90
CA LYS A 8 -10.87 1.35 12.14
C LYS A 8 -11.26 1.93 13.50
N PHE A 9 -12.56 1.91 13.83
CA PHE A 9 -13.04 2.50 15.08
C PHE A 9 -12.75 1.65 16.33
N LEU A 10 -12.78 0.31 16.20
CA LEU A 10 -12.67 -0.58 17.34
C LEU A 10 -11.22 -1.03 17.61
N ILE A 11 -10.39 -1.06 16.59
CA ILE A 11 -9.02 -1.57 16.70
C ILE A 11 -8.00 -0.45 16.48
N ILE A 12 -8.04 0.21 15.30
CA ILE A 12 -6.96 1.11 14.90
C ILE A 12 -6.95 2.38 15.74
N ILE A 13 -8.08 3.08 15.86
CA ILE A 13 -8.15 4.34 16.61
C ILE A 13 -7.79 4.16 18.09
N PRO A 14 -8.33 3.17 18.85
CA PRO A 14 -7.93 2.95 20.23
C PRO A 14 -6.44 2.63 20.37
N ILE A 15 -5.88 1.79 19.52
CA ILE A 15 -4.46 1.46 19.54
C ILE A 15 -3.62 2.71 19.26
N ALA A 16 -3.97 3.50 18.25
CA ALA A 16 -3.27 4.74 17.91
C ALA A 16 -3.28 5.73 19.07
N LEU A 17 -4.42 5.92 19.73
CA LEU A 17 -4.54 6.82 20.89
C LEU A 17 -3.72 6.33 22.09
N VAL A 18 -3.77 5.03 22.39
CA VAL A 18 -2.97 4.44 23.48
C VAL A 18 -1.48 4.61 23.17
N LEU A 19 -1.08 4.37 21.92
CA LEU A 19 0.31 4.49 21.50
C LEU A 19 0.82 5.93 21.67
N THR A 20 0.04 6.92 21.24
CA THR A 20 0.41 8.34 21.38
C THR A 20 0.48 8.78 22.83
N ALA A 21 -0.46 8.30 23.66
CA ALA A 21 -0.51 8.68 25.07
C ALA A 21 0.61 8.07 25.91
N PHE A 22 1.00 6.81 25.63
CA PHE A 22 1.91 6.04 26.47
C PHE A 22 3.30 5.81 25.86
N ALA A 23 3.42 5.83 24.53
CA ALA A 23 4.66 5.49 23.85
C ALA A 23 4.86 6.25 22.52
N PRO A 24 4.87 7.60 22.53
CA PRO A 24 5.03 8.38 21.29
C PRO A 24 6.35 8.06 20.56
N GLN A 25 7.39 7.65 21.30
CA GLN A 25 8.69 7.27 20.73
C GLN A 25 8.64 6.02 19.84
N VAL A 26 7.60 5.19 19.95
CA VAL A 26 7.42 3.98 19.12
C VAL A 26 6.83 4.34 17.75
N LEU A 27 6.20 5.50 17.62
CA LEU A 27 5.52 5.94 16.40
C LEU A 27 6.45 5.92 15.17
N PRO A 28 7.67 6.51 15.19
CA PRO A 28 8.58 6.48 14.05
C PRO A 28 8.96 5.06 13.61
N PHE A 29 9.14 4.13 14.56
CA PHE A 29 9.47 2.74 14.23
C PHE A 29 8.31 2.02 13.53
N LEU A 30 7.08 2.28 13.94
CA LEU A 30 5.90 1.74 13.27
C LEU A 30 5.72 2.32 11.87
N LEU A 31 5.98 3.62 11.70
CA LEU A 31 5.94 4.27 10.39
C LEU A 31 7.04 3.76 9.46
N ILE A 32 8.25 3.49 9.97
CA ILE A 32 9.32 2.83 9.19
C ILE A 32 8.87 1.42 8.76
N LEU A 33 8.27 0.65 9.66
CA LEU A 33 7.81 -0.71 9.36
C LEU A 33 6.69 -0.71 8.31
N GLY A 34 5.72 0.19 8.46
CA GLY A 34 4.64 0.38 7.50
C GLY A 34 5.15 0.85 6.15
N GLY A 35 6.02 1.87 6.12
CA GLY A 35 6.64 2.36 4.90
C GLY A 35 7.48 1.29 4.20
N ALA A 36 8.23 0.47 4.96
CA ALA A 36 8.97 -0.67 4.41
C ALA A 36 8.04 -1.73 3.81
N PHE A 37 6.90 -1.98 4.42
CA PHE A 37 5.86 -2.87 3.88
C PHE A 37 5.28 -2.34 2.56
N LEU A 38 4.95 -1.04 2.48
CA LEU A 38 4.50 -0.40 1.23
C LEU A 38 5.55 -0.47 0.13
N CYS A 39 6.82 -0.23 0.46
CA CYS A 39 7.94 -0.36 -0.47
C CYS A 39 8.07 -1.80 -1.00
N PHE A 40 7.94 -2.80 -0.11
CA PHE A 40 7.95 -4.22 -0.47
C PHE A 40 6.80 -4.55 -1.44
N GLU A 41 5.55 -4.24 -1.07
CA GLU A 41 4.37 -4.52 -1.90
C GLU A 41 4.42 -3.78 -3.24
N GLY A 42 4.86 -2.51 -3.23
CA GLY A 42 5.04 -1.73 -4.45
C GLY A 42 6.13 -2.31 -5.37
N ALA A 43 7.26 -2.75 -4.82
CA ALA A 43 8.33 -3.38 -5.59
C ALA A 43 7.91 -4.74 -6.14
N GLU A 44 7.16 -5.55 -5.38
CA GLU A 44 6.60 -6.82 -5.86
C GLU A 44 5.70 -6.60 -7.08
N LYS A 45 4.81 -5.61 -7.06
CA LYS A 45 3.96 -5.24 -8.20
C LYS A 45 4.76 -4.75 -9.41
N VAL A 46 5.85 -4.00 -9.19
CA VAL A 46 6.75 -3.59 -10.27
C VAL A 46 7.43 -4.80 -10.90
N LEU A 47 7.91 -5.75 -10.10
CA LEU A 47 8.51 -6.99 -10.60
C LEU A 47 7.51 -7.85 -11.38
N GLU A 48 6.25 -7.92 -10.96
CA GLU A 48 5.17 -8.59 -11.69
C GLU A 48 4.98 -7.99 -13.11
N TRP A 49 5.10 -6.66 -13.27
CA TRP A 49 5.04 -6.03 -14.60
C TRP A 49 6.17 -6.46 -15.54
N PHE A 50 7.33 -6.84 -14.98
CA PHE A 50 8.46 -7.39 -15.72
C PHE A 50 8.40 -8.92 -15.88
N GLY A 51 7.31 -9.57 -15.43
CA GLY A 51 7.09 -11.01 -15.57
C GLY A 51 7.71 -11.88 -14.47
N PHE A 52 8.20 -11.27 -13.38
CA PHE A 52 8.68 -12.00 -12.21
C PHE A 52 7.52 -12.25 -11.24
N HIS A 53 6.89 -13.43 -11.32
CA HIS A 53 5.81 -13.82 -10.40
C HIS A 53 6.40 -14.58 -9.22
N MET A 54 6.37 -13.97 -8.03
CA MET A 54 6.91 -14.60 -6.80
C MET A 54 5.96 -15.63 -6.18
N HIS A 55 4.67 -15.57 -6.49
CA HIS A 55 3.62 -16.42 -5.92
C HIS A 55 2.84 -17.22 -6.98
N ALA A 56 3.48 -17.62 -8.08
CA ALA A 56 2.84 -18.30 -9.21
C ALA A 56 2.17 -19.63 -8.86
N GLU A 57 2.53 -20.28 -7.76
CA GLU A 57 1.95 -21.57 -7.34
C GLU A 57 0.69 -21.44 -6.46
N GLU A 58 0.42 -20.29 -5.85
CA GLU A 58 -0.77 -20.08 -5.01
C GLU A 58 -1.98 -19.53 -5.76
N GLU A 59 -1.84 -19.11 -7.01
CA GLU A 59 -2.96 -18.52 -7.78
C GLU A 59 -3.97 -19.53 -8.31
N ALA A 60 -3.59 -20.80 -8.45
CA ALA A 60 -4.47 -21.82 -9.06
C ALA A 60 -5.60 -22.33 -8.17
N GLU A 61 -5.54 -22.14 -6.85
CA GLU A 61 -6.54 -22.58 -5.87
C GLU A 61 -6.85 -21.51 -4.83
N ARG A 62 -7.18 -20.29 -5.24
CA ARG A 62 -7.61 -19.26 -4.26
C ARG A 62 -9.06 -19.52 -3.87
N ASP A 63 -9.23 -20.21 -2.77
CA ASP A 63 -10.49 -20.25 -2.02
C ASP A 63 -10.94 -18.79 -1.77
N GLU A 64 -12.19 -18.46 -2.08
CA GLU A 64 -12.79 -17.12 -1.93
C GLU A 64 -12.51 -16.52 -0.55
N LYS A 65 -12.46 -17.37 0.48
CA LYS A 65 -12.12 -16.98 1.85
C LYS A 65 -10.70 -16.44 1.99
N LYS A 66 -9.71 -17.01 1.29
CA LYS A 66 -8.32 -16.54 1.31
C LYS A 66 -8.18 -15.19 0.62
N LEU A 67 -8.91 -14.97 -0.49
CA LEU A 67 -8.95 -13.68 -1.19
C LEU A 67 -9.56 -12.58 -0.29
N VAL A 68 -10.69 -12.87 0.37
CA VAL A 68 -11.33 -11.93 1.29
C VAL A 68 -10.43 -11.62 2.48
N LEU A 69 -9.78 -12.64 3.06
CA LEU A 69 -8.87 -12.46 4.19
C LEU A 69 -7.65 -11.62 3.79
N GLY A 70 -7.08 -11.85 2.61
CA GLY A 70 -5.99 -11.05 2.05
C GLY A 70 -6.39 -9.59 1.89
N ALA A 71 -7.55 -9.33 1.28
CA ALA A 71 -8.08 -7.97 1.11
C ALA A 71 -8.33 -7.25 2.44
N VAL A 72 -8.89 -7.96 3.44
CA VAL A 72 -9.11 -7.40 4.79
C VAL A 72 -7.79 -7.10 5.48
N ARG A 73 -6.79 -7.96 5.35
CA ARG A 73 -5.45 -7.73 5.90
C ARG A 73 -4.79 -6.50 5.28
N THR A 74 -4.83 -6.38 3.96
CA THR A 74 -4.27 -5.22 3.25
C THR A 74 -5.00 -3.92 3.64
N ASP A 75 -6.35 -3.92 3.71
CA ASP A 75 -7.13 -2.76 4.18
C ASP A 75 -6.77 -2.38 5.63
N LEU A 76 -6.56 -3.36 6.51
CA LEU A 76 -6.15 -3.12 7.89
C LEU A 76 -4.79 -2.43 7.95
N ILE A 77 -3.79 -2.93 7.24
CA ILE A 77 -2.42 -2.39 7.23
C ILE A 77 -2.42 -0.97 6.67
N LEU A 78 -2.97 -0.75 5.47
CA LEU A 78 -3.04 0.56 4.83
C LEU A 78 -3.84 1.57 5.67
N SER A 79 -4.93 1.14 6.29
CA SER A 79 -5.72 2.01 7.17
C SER A 79 -4.97 2.38 8.44
N SER A 80 -4.22 1.45 9.02
CA SER A 80 -3.38 1.73 10.19
C SER A 80 -2.30 2.75 9.86
N GLU A 81 -1.63 2.61 8.70
CA GLU A 81 -0.62 3.58 8.25
C GLU A 81 -1.19 4.98 8.09
N ILE A 82 -2.32 5.12 7.39
CA ILE A 82 -2.96 6.44 7.19
C ILE A 82 -3.33 7.07 8.52
N MET A 83 -3.83 6.27 9.48
CA MET A 83 -4.15 6.78 10.82
C MET A 83 -2.91 7.19 11.60
N LEU A 84 -1.80 6.45 11.48
CA LEU A 84 -0.54 6.79 12.13
C LEU A 84 0.10 8.04 11.51
N ILE A 85 0.06 8.19 10.18
CA ILE A 85 0.50 9.41 9.49
C ILE A 85 -0.35 10.61 9.92
N ALA A 86 -1.67 10.45 9.95
CA ALA A 86 -2.56 11.50 10.41
C ALA A 86 -2.25 11.90 11.85
N LEU A 87 -1.99 10.92 12.72
CA LEU A 87 -1.64 11.14 14.11
C LEU A 87 -0.29 11.87 14.28
N ASP A 88 0.73 11.47 13.52
CA ASP A 88 2.06 12.12 13.51
C ASP A 88 1.99 13.57 13.00
N SER A 89 1.00 13.87 12.13
CA SER A 89 0.77 15.21 11.58
C SER A 89 -0.06 16.12 12.51
N LEU A 90 -0.59 15.62 13.63
CA LEU A 90 -1.35 16.40 14.57
C LEU A 90 -0.43 17.16 15.54
N GLU A 91 -0.85 18.35 15.97
CA GLU A 91 -0.15 19.11 17.00
C GLU A 91 -0.14 18.36 18.34
N GLU A 92 0.99 18.36 19.05
CA GLU A 92 1.18 17.67 20.33
C GLU A 92 0.22 18.14 21.44
N ASN A 93 -0.35 19.33 21.31
CA ASN A 93 -1.20 19.97 22.33
C ASN A 93 -2.71 19.67 22.17
N LEU A 94 -3.09 18.82 21.23
CA LEU A 94 -4.50 18.46 21.04
C LEU A 94 -5.00 17.56 22.17
N GLY A 95 -6.17 17.88 22.71
CA GLY A 95 -6.83 17.01 23.69
C GLY A 95 -7.29 15.68 23.07
N VAL A 96 -7.35 14.61 23.89
CA VAL A 96 -7.72 13.26 23.45
C VAL A 96 -9.03 13.25 22.65
N TRP A 97 -10.02 14.05 23.04
CA TRP A 97 -11.31 14.15 22.34
C TRP A 97 -11.19 14.79 20.95
N GLN A 98 -10.32 15.78 20.79
CA GLN A 98 -10.06 16.43 19.50
C GLN A 98 -9.33 15.47 18.56
N THR A 99 -8.30 14.79 19.06
CA THR A 99 -7.58 13.75 18.31
C THR A 99 -8.54 12.64 17.85
N LEU A 100 -9.39 12.14 18.76
CA LEU A 100 -10.38 11.13 18.43
C LEU A 100 -11.38 11.61 17.36
N ALA A 101 -11.86 12.84 17.45
CA ALA A 101 -12.78 13.40 16.47
C ALA A 101 -12.12 13.52 15.08
N ILE A 102 -10.86 13.99 15.02
CA ILE A 102 -10.12 14.12 13.76
C ILE A 102 -9.89 12.73 13.13
N LEU A 103 -9.40 11.77 13.90
CA LEU A 103 -9.17 10.40 13.41
C LEU A 103 -10.47 9.74 12.96
N ALA A 104 -11.59 9.98 13.66
CA ALA A 104 -12.90 9.46 13.27
C ALA A 104 -13.36 10.05 11.93
N VAL A 105 -13.19 11.35 11.71
CA VAL A 105 -13.49 12.01 10.43
C VAL A 105 -12.63 11.45 9.31
N ILE A 106 -11.32 11.31 9.53
CA ILE A 106 -10.40 10.73 8.54
C ILE A 106 -10.79 9.30 8.21
N ALA A 107 -11.11 8.47 9.21
CA ALA A 107 -11.56 7.09 9.03
C ALA A 107 -12.82 7.01 8.14
N LEU A 108 -13.78 7.90 8.41
CA LEU A 108 -15.02 7.97 7.65
C LEU A 108 -14.77 8.44 6.22
N MET A 109 -14.01 9.53 6.04
CA MET A 109 -13.66 10.06 4.72
C MET A 109 -12.92 9.04 3.86
N MET A 110 -11.90 8.37 4.42
CA MET A 110 -11.13 7.34 3.71
C MET A 110 -12.00 6.16 3.32
N THR A 111 -12.86 5.70 4.22
CA THR A 111 -13.79 4.62 3.90
C THR A 111 -14.74 5.02 2.78
N LEU A 112 -15.33 6.22 2.85
CA LEU A 112 -16.22 6.72 1.81
C LEU A 112 -15.51 6.87 0.46
N LEU A 113 -14.28 7.38 0.46
CA LEU A 113 -13.48 7.59 -0.73
C LEU A 113 -13.14 6.25 -1.40
N VAL A 114 -12.58 5.29 -0.64
CA VAL A 114 -12.14 4.00 -1.18
C VAL A 114 -13.33 3.18 -1.67
N TYR A 115 -14.34 2.97 -0.81
CA TYR A 115 -15.51 2.16 -1.19
C TYR A 115 -16.40 2.89 -2.20
N GLY A 116 -16.45 4.22 -2.16
CA GLY A 116 -17.14 5.03 -3.16
C GLY A 116 -16.49 4.90 -4.54
N ALA A 117 -15.16 4.97 -4.61
CA ALA A 117 -14.43 4.78 -5.87
C ALA A 117 -14.65 3.37 -6.44
N VAL A 118 -14.55 2.33 -5.62
CA VAL A 118 -14.79 0.94 -6.05
C VAL A 118 -16.24 0.77 -6.52
N ALA A 119 -17.22 1.26 -5.75
CA ALA A 119 -18.63 1.18 -6.13
C ALA A 119 -18.93 1.93 -7.44
N LEU A 120 -18.28 3.08 -7.66
CA LEU A 120 -18.39 3.84 -8.91
C LEU A 120 -17.84 3.06 -10.10
N LEU A 121 -16.67 2.43 -9.96
CA LEU A 121 -16.04 1.61 -11.00
C LEU A 121 -16.92 0.41 -11.37
N VAL A 122 -17.40 -0.33 -10.38
CA VAL A 122 -18.32 -1.46 -10.59
C VAL A 122 -19.61 -0.99 -11.28
N LYS A 123 -20.16 0.14 -10.86
CA LYS A 123 -21.38 0.68 -11.45
C LYS A 123 -21.19 1.11 -12.91
N ILE A 124 -20.03 1.68 -13.25
CA ILE A 124 -19.69 2.04 -14.65
C ILE A 124 -19.61 0.79 -15.51
N ASP A 125 -18.98 -0.27 -15.04
CA ASP A 125 -18.90 -1.57 -15.74
C ASP A 125 -20.29 -2.18 -15.94
N ASP A 126 -21.11 -2.24 -14.90
CA ASP A 126 -22.50 -2.74 -14.99
C ASP A 126 -23.36 -1.94 -15.99
N ILE A 127 -23.22 -0.61 -15.99
CA ILE A 127 -23.92 0.25 -16.95
C ILE A 127 -23.41 -0.04 -18.36
N GLY A 128 -22.11 -0.18 -18.56
CA GLY A 128 -21.50 -0.53 -19.82
C GLY A 128 -22.04 -1.86 -20.37
N LEU A 129 -22.12 -2.90 -19.52
CA LEU A 129 -22.66 -4.21 -19.87
C LEU A 129 -24.15 -4.14 -20.24
N LYS A 130 -24.97 -3.39 -19.47
CA LYS A 130 -26.39 -3.18 -19.78
C LYS A 130 -26.57 -2.45 -21.12
N MET A 131 -25.79 -1.41 -21.37
CA MET A 131 -25.81 -0.65 -22.62
C MET A 131 -25.36 -1.52 -23.81
N ALA A 132 -24.36 -2.38 -23.64
CA ALA A 132 -23.87 -3.30 -24.67
C ALA A 132 -24.92 -4.32 -25.13
N LYS A 133 -25.91 -4.63 -24.28
CA LYS A 133 -27.04 -5.53 -24.59
C LYS A 133 -28.24 -4.81 -25.20
N SER A 134 -28.19 -3.46 -25.38
CA SER A 134 -29.31 -2.68 -25.89
C SER A 134 -29.61 -2.99 -27.36
N SER A 135 -30.90 -2.96 -27.72
CA SER A 135 -31.39 -3.07 -29.11
C SER A 135 -31.01 -1.84 -29.95
N ILE A 136 -30.79 -0.67 -29.34
CA ILE A 136 -30.43 0.57 -30.02
C ILE A 136 -28.95 0.56 -30.37
N LYS A 137 -28.62 0.56 -31.66
CA LYS A 137 -27.23 0.45 -32.20
C LYS A 137 -26.25 1.43 -31.57
N ARG A 138 -26.64 2.70 -31.35
CA ARG A 138 -25.78 3.72 -30.72
C ARG A 138 -25.49 3.40 -29.26
N VAL A 139 -26.49 3.01 -28.48
CA VAL A 139 -26.37 2.66 -27.05
C VAL A 139 -25.48 1.41 -26.93
N ARG A 140 -25.71 0.39 -27.73
CA ARG A 140 -24.91 -0.83 -27.76
C ARG A 140 -23.44 -0.54 -28.10
N HIS A 141 -23.18 0.33 -29.07
CA HIS A 141 -21.81 0.68 -29.46
C HIS A 141 -21.06 1.40 -28.33
N ASN A 142 -21.71 2.35 -27.65
CA ASN A 142 -21.14 3.08 -26.52
C ASN A 142 -20.93 2.14 -25.32
N GLY A 143 -21.88 1.24 -25.02
CA GLY A 143 -21.72 0.25 -23.98
C GLY A 143 -20.54 -0.69 -24.23
N ALA A 144 -20.39 -1.19 -25.47
CA ALA A 144 -19.24 -2.02 -25.84
C ALA A 144 -17.89 -1.26 -25.73
N ARG A 145 -17.88 0.06 -25.99
CA ARG A 145 -16.68 0.87 -25.79
C ARG A 145 -16.31 1.00 -24.32
N ILE A 146 -17.30 1.26 -23.46
CA ILE A 146 -17.09 1.33 -21.99
C ILE A 146 -16.49 0.01 -21.50
N VAL A 147 -17.14 -1.13 -21.75
CA VAL A 147 -16.65 -2.44 -21.30
C VAL A 147 -15.23 -2.72 -21.81
N ARG A 148 -14.92 -2.37 -23.06
CA ARG A 148 -13.59 -2.57 -23.63
C ARG A 148 -12.53 -1.66 -22.95
N SER A 149 -12.92 -0.50 -22.44
CA SER A 149 -11.98 0.41 -21.75
C SER A 149 -11.70 0.03 -20.31
N MET A 150 -12.57 -0.77 -19.66
CA MET A 150 -12.43 -1.13 -18.23
C MET A 150 -11.09 -1.78 -17.88
N PRO A 151 -10.53 -2.74 -18.66
CA PRO A 151 -9.21 -3.29 -18.36
C PRO A 151 -8.08 -2.24 -18.37
N ALA A 152 -8.17 -1.24 -19.26
CA ALA A 152 -7.21 -0.14 -19.29
C ALA A 152 -7.36 0.79 -18.07
N VAL A 153 -8.60 1.04 -17.63
CA VAL A 153 -8.88 1.83 -16.42
C VAL A 153 -8.33 1.12 -15.17
N PHE A 154 -8.59 -0.18 -15.01
CA PHE A 154 -8.04 -0.95 -13.89
C PHE A 154 -6.52 -0.99 -13.90
N ARG A 155 -5.89 -1.14 -15.07
CA ARG A 155 -4.44 -1.08 -15.21
C ARG A 155 -3.89 0.29 -14.80
N ALA A 156 -4.49 1.38 -15.25
CA ALA A 156 -4.09 2.73 -14.89
C ALA A 156 -4.19 2.97 -13.36
N ILE A 157 -5.28 2.53 -12.73
CA ILE A 157 -5.46 2.62 -11.27
C ILE A 157 -4.40 1.78 -10.54
N SER A 158 -4.10 0.57 -11.01
CA SER A 158 -3.05 -0.28 -10.45
C SER A 158 -1.68 0.39 -10.53
N ILE A 159 -1.32 0.98 -11.67
CA ILE A 159 -0.05 1.71 -11.84
C ILE A 159 0.01 2.91 -10.90
N LEU A 160 -1.05 3.73 -10.85
CA LEU A 160 -1.12 4.89 -9.96
C LEU A 160 -0.99 4.47 -8.49
N GLY A 161 -1.68 3.40 -8.09
CA GLY A 161 -1.60 2.86 -6.74
C GLY A 161 -0.18 2.36 -6.39
N THR A 162 0.48 1.65 -7.30
CA THR A 162 1.85 1.18 -7.09
C THR A 162 2.85 2.34 -6.95
N VAL A 163 2.73 3.36 -7.80
CA VAL A 163 3.58 4.56 -7.72
C VAL A 163 3.33 5.29 -6.39
N ALA A 164 2.07 5.43 -5.97
CA ALA A 164 1.72 6.05 -4.69
C ALA A 164 2.28 5.27 -3.50
N MET A 165 2.20 3.93 -3.50
CA MET A 165 2.79 3.09 -2.44
C MET A 165 4.30 3.28 -2.33
N LEU A 166 5.02 3.30 -3.46
CA LEU A 166 6.47 3.50 -3.48
C LEU A 166 6.86 4.89 -3.02
N TRP A 167 6.12 5.92 -3.44
CA TRP A 167 6.35 7.28 -3.00
C TRP A 167 6.10 7.45 -1.52
N VAL A 168 4.89 7.11 -1.04
CA VAL A 168 4.52 7.27 0.38
C VAL A 168 5.40 6.40 1.26
N GLY A 169 5.60 5.13 0.91
CA GLY A 169 6.45 4.21 1.66
C GLY A 169 7.90 4.69 1.75
N GLY A 170 8.47 5.16 0.64
CA GLY A 170 9.83 5.71 0.60
C GLY A 170 9.95 6.99 1.43
N HIS A 171 9.00 7.91 1.32
CA HIS A 171 8.97 9.14 2.11
C HIS A 171 8.90 8.85 3.61
N LEU A 172 7.99 7.96 4.03
CA LEU A 172 7.85 7.56 5.44
C LEU A 172 9.13 6.96 5.99
N VAL A 173 9.81 6.11 5.24
CA VAL A 173 11.05 5.50 5.71
C VAL A 173 12.15 6.56 5.81
N LEU A 174 12.34 7.39 4.77
CA LEU A 174 13.38 8.42 4.77
C LEU A 174 13.22 9.41 5.92
N GLU A 175 12.00 9.91 6.13
CA GLU A 175 11.70 10.89 7.17
C GLU A 175 11.87 10.29 8.58
N ASN A 176 11.27 9.12 8.83
CA ASN A 176 11.27 8.54 10.17
C ASN A 176 12.61 7.90 10.55
N VAL A 177 13.40 7.42 9.61
CA VAL A 177 14.80 7.01 9.84
C VAL A 177 15.63 8.20 10.29
N GLY A 178 15.41 9.38 9.72
CA GLY A 178 16.00 10.64 10.18
C GLY A 178 15.62 10.99 11.63
N LYS A 179 14.34 10.83 12.01
CA LYS A 179 13.85 11.05 13.38
C LYS A 179 14.47 10.07 14.39
N VAL A 180 14.84 8.86 13.98
CA VAL A 180 15.49 7.85 14.84
C VAL A 180 16.99 8.08 15.01
N GLY A 181 17.59 9.03 14.27
CA GLY A 181 18.99 9.45 14.47
C GLY A 181 19.91 9.29 13.25
N TRP A 182 19.41 8.81 12.12
CA TRP A 182 20.18 8.67 10.87
C TRP A 182 19.90 9.85 9.94
N HIS A 183 20.41 11.01 10.29
CA HIS A 183 20.10 12.32 9.67
C HIS A 183 20.43 12.40 8.16
N TRP A 184 21.32 11.55 7.63
CA TRP A 184 21.67 11.58 6.19
C TRP A 184 20.45 11.38 5.27
N THR A 185 19.39 10.71 5.73
CA THR A 185 18.14 10.49 4.95
C THR A 185 17.34 11.77 4.81
N THR A 186 17.25 12.54 5.89
CA THR A 186 16.62 13.88 5.88
C THR A 186 17.47 14.89 5.12
N ASP A 187 18.81 14.83 5.26
CA ASP A 187 19.74 15.68 4.51
C ASP A 187 19.60 15.47 2.99
N LEU A 188 19.30 14.23 2.56
CA LEU A 188 19.04 13.92 1.15
C LEU A 188 17.77 14.61 0.65
N LEU A 189 16.68 14.59 1.43
CA LEU A 189 15.44 15.29 1.08
C LEU A 189 15.64 16.80 1.06
N HIS A 190 16.28 17.38 2.09
CA HIS A 190 16.60 18.81 2.13
C HIS A 190 17.57 19.24 1.03
N GLY A 191 18.51 18.36 0.63
CA GLY A 191 19.38 18.62 -0.51
C GLY A 191 18.62 18.78 -1.84
N VAL A 192 17.57 17.98 -2.04
CA VAL A 192 16.67 18.11 -3.21
C VAL A 192 15.85 19.39 -3.14
N GLU A 193 15.32 19.72 -1.95
CA GLU A 193 14.60 20.97 -1.70
C GLU A 193 15.47 22.19 -2.06
N HIS A 194 16.67 22.28 -1.51
CA HIS A 194 17.61 23.39 -1.81
C HIS A 194 18.01 23.48 -3.29
N LEU A 195 18.21 22.36 -3.96
CA LEU A 195 18.57 22.34 -5.39
C LEU A 195 17.42 22.84 -6.29
N LEU A 196 16.19 22.61 -5.88
CA LEU A 196 14.99 22.93 -6.68
C LEU A 196 14.24 24.17 -6.19
N GLU A 197 14.69 24.80 -5.09
CA GLU A 197 14.03 25.97 -4.47
C GLU A 197 13.82 27.11 -5.45
N ALA A 198 14.81 27.37 -6.34
CA ALA A 198 14.73 28.40 -7.37
C ALA A 198 13.68 28.12 -8.47
N ALA A 199 13.25 26.85 -8.60
CA ALA A 199 12.29 26.41 -9.62
C ALA A 199 10.83 26.49 -9.15
N GLY A 200 10.60 26.78 -7.87
CA GLY A 200 9.28 26.96 -7.28
C GLY A 200 8.72 25.72 -6.55
N PRO A 201 7.70 25.91 -5.68
CA PRO A 201 7.26 24.88 -4.73
C PRO A 201 6.70 23.62 -5.37
N VAL A 202 6.11 23.73 -6.55
CA VAL A 202 5.58 22.56 -7.30
C VAL A 202 6.71 21.66 -7.80
N ILE A 203 7.81 22.24 -8.25
CA ILE A 203 8.96 21.49 -8.76
C ILE A 203 9.72 20.83 -7.61
N VAL A 204 9.85 21.51 -6.49
CA VAL A 204 10.39 20.95 -5.23
C VAL A 204 9.58 19.71 -4.83
N TRP A 205 8.26 19.84 -4.72
CA TRP A 205 7.37 18.74 -4.37
C TRP A 205 7.49 17.55 -5.34
N ILE A 206 7.57 17.80 -6.65
CA ILE A 206 7.77 16.73 -7.65
C ILE A 206 9.13 16.06 -7.44
N GLY A 207 10.19 16.83 -7.16
CA GLY A 207 11.53 16.31 -6.90
C GLY A 207 11.58 15.40 -5.68
N GLU A 208 11.03 15.84 -4.55
CA GLU A 208 10.93 15.03 -3.33
C GLU A 208 10.10 13.76 -3.54
N THR A 209 8.98 13.87 -4.28
CA THR A 209 8.13 12.73 -4.63
C THR A 209 8.90 11.70 -5.45
N LEU A 210 9.67 12.12 -6.46
CA LEU A 210 10.48 11.24 -7.30
C LEU A 210 11.59 10.57 -6.52
N VAL A 211 12.33 11.33 -5.69
CA VAL A 211 13.41 10.78 -4.86
C VAL A 211 12.85 9.77 -3.87
N SER A 212 11.74 10.09 -3.22
CA SER A 212 11.07 9.18 -2.29
C SER A 212 10.57 7.90 -2.99
N ALA A 213 10.00 8.02 -4.19
CA ALA A 213 9.55 6.86 -4.96
C ALA A 213 10.72 5.96 -5.41
N VAL A 214 11.83 6.54 -5.83
CA VAL A 214 13.04 5.80 -6.22
C VAL A 214 13.65 5.12 -4.99
N ALA A 215 13.78 5.83 -3.87
CA ALA A 215 14.27 5.27 -2.62
C ALA A 215 13.36 4.11 -2.13
N GLY A 216 12.04 4.30 -2.21
CA GLY A 216 11.06 3.27 -1.88
C GLY A 216 11.19 2.03 -2.76
N LEU A 217 11.38 2.21 -4.07
CA LEU A 217 11.61 1.11 -5.00
C LEU A 217 12.90 0.36 -4.67
N LEU A 218 14.00 1.07 -4.45
CA LEU A 218 15.29 0.45 -4.11
C LEU A 218 15.19 -0.34 -2.80
N LEU A 219 14.60 0.26 -1.77
CA LEU A 219 14.38 -0.42 -0.50
C LEU A 219 13.48 -1.66 -0.66
N GLY A 220 12.38 -1.52 -1.39
CA GLY A 220 11.47 -2.63 -1.68
C GLY A 220 12.18 -3.78 -2.42
N LEU A 221 13.00 -3.48 -3.44
CA LEU A 221 13.79 -4.49 -4.16
C LEU A 221 14.81 -5.18 -3.25
N VAL A 222 15.44 -4.45 -2.32
CA VAL A 222 16.35 -5.04 -1.32
C VAL A 222 15.58 -6.00 -0.40
N ILE A 223 14.40 -5.61 0.08
CA ILE A 223 13.57 -6.47 0.94
C ILE A 223 13.13 -7.73 0.18
N VAL A 224 12.64 -7.57 -1.05
CA VAL A 224 12.27 -8.69 -1.94
C VAL A 224 13.45 -9.63 -2.14
N GLY A 225 14.62 -9.08 -2.48
CA GLY A 225 15.85 -9.86 -2.67
C GLY A 225 16.26 -10.63 -1.42
N ALA A 226 16.15 -9.99 -0.25
CA ALA A 226 16.43 -10.64 1.04
C ALA A 226 15.46 -11.81 1.33
N ILE A 227 14.18 -11.63 1.08
CA ILE A 227 13.16 -12.68 1.27
C ILE A 227 13.43 -13.85 0.33
N LEU A 228 13.73 -13.60 -0.95
CA LEU A 228 14.06 -14.64 -1.92
C LEU A 228 15.35 -15.41 -1.54
N LEU A 229 16.37 -14.69 -1.06
CA LEU A 229 17.62 -15.31 -0.62
C LEU A 229 17.39 -16.22 0.59
N ILE A 230 16.66 -15.74 1.59
CA ILE A 230 16.31 -16.54 2.78
C ILE A 230 15.48 -17.76 2.40
N GLY A 231 14.52 -17.60 1.48
CA GLY A 231 13.70 -18.69 0.96
C GLY A 231 14.56 -19.78 0.27
N ARG A 232 15.53 -19.36 -0.56
CA ARG A 232 16.48 -20.29 -1.21
C ARG A 232 17.38 -21.02 -0.22
N LEU A 233 17.89 -20.33 0.79
CA LEU A 233 18.73 -20.92 1.84
C LEU A 233 17.96 -21.96 2.66
N ARG A 234 16.71 -21.63 3.06
CA ARG A 234 15.84 -22.55 3.80
C ARG A 234 15.34 -23.74 2.94
N GLY A 235 15.13 -23.54 1.64
CA GLY A 235 14.73 -24.59 0.71
C GLY A 235 15.86 -25.62 0.46
N LYS A 236 17.12 -25.20 0.56
CA LYS A 236 18.29 -26.07 0.37
C LYS A 236 18.48 -27.05 1.55
N ASP A 237 18.09 -26.65 2.76
CA ASP A 237 18.16 -27.53 3.95
C ASP A 237 17.08 -28.63 3.95
N ARG A 238 15.98 -28.47 3.21
CA ARG A 238 14.93 -29.50 3.09
C ARG A 238 15.24 -30.55 2.03
N GLY A 239 16.24 -30.36 1.18
CA GLY A 239 16.65 -31.29 0.10
C GLY A 239 17.56 -32.43 0.56
N HIS A 240 18.14 -32.40 1.77
CA HIS A 240 19.10 -33.41 2.22
C HIS A 240 18.53 -34.46 3.18
N THR A 241 17.25 -34.45 3.50
CA THR A 241 16.66 -35.42 4.46
C THR A 241 15.68 -36.43 3.82
N LYS A 242 15.74 -36.63 2.51
CA LYS A 242 14.96 -37.71 1.85
C LYS A 242 15.85 -38.54 0.94
N THR A 243 16.71 -39.35 1.53
CA THR A 243 17.18 -40.58 0.88
C THR A 243 17.82 -41.45 1.95
N GLU A 244 17.01 -42.32 2.54
CA GLU A 244 17.41 -43.63 3.04
C GLU A 244 16.15 -44.37 3.51
N THR A 245 15.55 -45.11 2.57
CA THR A 245 14.73 -46.27 2.96
C THR A 245 15.43 -47.47 2.33
N PRO A 246 16.02 -48.36 3.12
CA PRO A 246 16.58 -49.60 2.61
C PRO A 246 15.46 -50.52 2.21
N ALA A 247 15.50 -51.04 1.01
CA ALA A 247 14.77 -52.25 0.61
C ALA A 247 15.20 -53.41 1.53
N ALA A 248 14.28 -54.03 2.20
CA ALA A 248 14.45 -55.34 2.82
C ALA A 248 13.34 -56.29 2.37
N HIS A 249 13.77 -57.30 1.66
CA HIS A 249 13.32 -58.70 1.50
C HIS A 249 11.84 -59.01 1.58
#